data_2314ae668552c74bad3705231934eb6a
#
_entry.id   2314ae668552c74bad3705231934eb6a
#
_cell.length_a   1.000
_cell.length_b   1.000
_cell.length_c   1.000
_cell.angle_alpha   90.00
_cell.angle_beta   90.00
_cell.angle_gamma   90.00
#
_symmetry.space_group_name_H-M   'P 1'
#
loop_
_entity.id
_entity.type
_entity.pdbx_description
1 polymer ?
#
loop_
_entity_poly.entity_id
_entity_poly.type
_entity_poly.pdbx_seq_one_letter_code
_entity_poly.pdbx_strand_id
1 'polypeptide(L)'
;MLKKNKLRYNEYYDMQHIYDELYAQSKNGNNFYKLLEIIGSEQNICLAYRNLKSNSGSKTAGTDGMTIDDIKQLSNAEIVATVRESLSNYRPKSVRRVFIPKAGSDKMRPLGIPCIWDRLVQQCILQVLEPICEPKFHNHSYGFRANRSAHHAVSRVTTLINLSKYHYCVDAVSYTHLRAHETPE
;
A
#
# COMPACT_ATOMS: atom_id res chain seq x y z
N MET A 1 -30.50 16.04 5.65
CA MET A 1 -29.44 17.04 5.34
C MET A 1 -28.19 16.29 4.89
N LEU A 2 -27.85 16.35 3.62
CA LEU A 2 -26.58 15.83 3.10
C LEU A 2 -25.45 16.68 3.71
N LYS A 3 -24.51 16.02 4.41
CA LYS A 3 -23.32 16.70 4.92
C LYS A 3 -22.59 17.34 3.74
N LYS A 4 -22.26 18.65 3.84
CA LYS A 4 -21.39 19.35 2.88
C LYS A 4 -20.22 18.45 2.51
N ASN A 5 -20.06 18.19 1.22
CA ASN A 5 -18.96 17.37 0.68
C ASN A 5 -17.61 17.93 1.15
N LYS A 6 -16.99 17.23 2.10
CA LYS A 6 -15.55 17.42 2.34
C LYS A 6 -14.82 16.84 1.15
N LEU A 7 -14.02 17.64 0.47
CA LEU A 7 -13.09 17.15 -0.54
C LEU A 7 -12.27 16.00 0.05
N ARG A 8 -12.16 14.92 -0.70
CA ARG A 8 -11.25 13.83 -0.33
C ARG A 8 -9.81 14.33 -0.49
N TYR A 9 -8.88 13.72 0.19
CA TYR A 9 -7.48 14.14 0.09
C TYR A 9 -6.94 14.07 -1.33
N ASN A 10 -7.31 13.06 -2.11
CA ASN A 10 -6.92 12.93 -3.52
C ASN A 10 -7.41 14.10 -4.37
N GLU A 11 -8.64 14.57 -4.14
CA GLU A 11 -9.23 15.72 -4.81
C GLU A 11 -8.56 17.03 -4.37
N TYR A 12 -8.25 17.16 -3.07
CA TYR A 12 -7.58 18.34 -2.52
C TYR A 12 -6.17 18.54 -3.11
N TYR A 13 -5.42 17.44 -3.34
CA TYR A 13 -4.09 17.47 -3.93
C TYR A 13 -4.10 17.28 -5.45
N ASP A 14 -5.26 17.36 -6.08
CA ASP A 14 -5.41 17.26 -7.53
C ASP A 14 -4.86 15.95 -8.14
N MET A 15 -4.95 14.87 -7.38
CA MET A 15 -4.47 13.55 -7.80
C MET A 15 -5.59 12.60 -8.27
N GLN A 16 -6.87 12.92 -7.98
CA GLN A 16 -7.96 11.99 -8.29
C GLN A 16 -8.07 11.70 -9.79
N HIS A 17 -8.01 12.73 -10.63
CA HIS A 17 -8.10 12.56 -12.09
C HIS A 17 -6.95 11.72 -12.65
N ILE A 18 -5.73 11.88 -12.12
CA ILE A 18 -4.56 11.08 -12.50
C ILE A 18 -4.77 9.60 -12.15
N TYR A 19 -5.30 9.32 -10.97
CA TYR A 19 -5.58 7.93 -10.55
C TYR A 19 -6.70 7.29 -11.37
N ASP A 20 -7.74 8.04 -11.69
CA ASP A 20 -8.85 7.58 -12.55
C ASP A 20 -8.34 7.27 -13.96
N GLU A 21 -7.45 8.10 -14.50
CA GLU A 21 -6.81 7.87 -15.79
C GLU A 21 -5.90 6.63 -15.78
N LEU A 22 -5.04 6.49 -14.77
CA LEU A 22 -4.18 5.31 -14.60
C LEU A 22 -5.02 4.01 -14.52
N TYR A 23 -6.11 4.05 -13.77
CA TYR A 23 -7.05 2.94 -13.68
C TYR A 23 -7.67 2.60 -15.03
N ALA A 24 -8.18 3.60 -15.76
CA ALA A 24 -8.80 3.41 -17.06
C ALA A 24 -7.81 2.86 -18.11
N GLN A 25 -6.60 3.41 -18.16
CA GLN A 25 -5.53 2.93 -19.04
C GLN A 25 -5.15 1.47 -18.71
N SER A 26 -5.02 1.13 -17.42
CA SER A 26 -4.71 -0.23 -17.01
C SER A 26 -5.82 -1.21 -17.37
N LYS A 27 -7.09 -0.81 -17.19
CA LYS A 27 -8.23 -1.63 -17.56
C LYS A 27 -8.26 -1.93 -19.07
N ASN A 28 -7.79 -0.99 -19.89
CA ASN A 28 -7.68 -1.13 -21.34
C ASN A 28 -6.42 -1.91 -21.79
N GLY A 29 -5.57 -2.35 -20.85
CA GLY A 29 -4.36 -3.11 -21.16
C GLY A 29 -3.20 -2.25 -21.67
N ASN A 30 -3.24 -0.95 -21.49
CA ASN A 30 -2.19 -0.04 -21.94
C ASN A 30 -0.90 -0.22 -21.12
N ASN A 31 0.24 0.08 -21.76
CA ASN A 31 1.52 0.18 -21.10
C ASN A 31 1.70 1.57 -20.47
N PHE A 32 2.47 1.62 -19.38
CA PHE A 32 2.75 2.85 -18.65
C PHE A 32 4.19 3.26 -18.83
N TYR A 33 4.39 4.56 -19.06
CA TYR A 33 5.69 5.17 -19.18
C TYR A 33 5.79 6.35 -18.22
N LYS A 34 7.02 6.68 -17.80
CA LYS A 34 7.30 7.87 -16.98
C LYS A 34 6.57 7.91 -15.63
N LEU A 35 6.25 6.75 -15.05
CA LEU A 35 5.59 6.69 -13.75
C LEU A 35 6.38 7.39 -12.64
N LEU A 36 7.70 7.45 -12.73
CA LEU A 36 8.54 8.19 -11.79
C LEU A 36 8.25 9.69 -11.78
N GLU A 37 7.84 10.27 -12.90
CA GLU A 37 7.44 11.69 -12.94
C GLU A 37 6.17 11.92 -12.11
N ILE A 38 5.20 11.00 -12.19
CA ILE A 38 3.96 11.05 -11.39
C ILE A 38 4.28 10.77 -9.92
N ILE A 39 5.08 9.74 -9.63
CA ILE A 39 5.48 9.37 -8.26
C ILE A 39 6.21 10.53 -7.58
N GLY A 40 7.12 11.22 -8.29
CA GLY A 40 7.90 12.35 -7.81
C GLY A 40 7.21 13.72 -7.96
N SER A 41 5.95 13.76 -8.37
CA SER A 41 5.20 15.02 -8.43
C SER A 41 4.97 15.59 -7.03
N GLU A 42 4.97 16.91 -6.92
CA GLU A 42 4.74 17.60 -5.64
C GLU A 42 3.40 17.20 -5.02
N GLN A 43 2.35 17.14 -5.84
CA GLN A 43 1.01 16.78 -5.44
C GLN A 43 0.97 15.36 -4.82
N ASN A 44 1.60 14.39 -5.49
CA ASN A 44 1.65 13.01 -5.01
C ASN A 44 2.45 12.89 -3.71
N ILE A 45 3.58 13.58 -3.60
CA ILE A 45 4.41 13.56 -2.40
C ILE A 45 3.68 14.20 -1.21
N CYS A 46 3.05 15.35 -1.41
CA CYS A 46 2.27 16.03 -0.36
C CYS A 46 1.08 15.16 0.11
N LEU A 47 0.39 14.50 -0.83
CA LEU A 47 -0.67 13.55 -0.51
C LEU A 47 -0.13 12.34 0.27
N ALA A 48 1.00 11.78 -0.14
CA ALA A 48 1.66 10.67 0.55
C ALA A 48 2.05 11.03 1.99
N TYR A 49 2.63 12.21 2.18
CA TYR A 49 2.93 12.74 3.50
C TYR A 49 1.66 12.88 4.35
N ARG A 50 0.57 13.41 3.78
CA ARG A 50 -0.71 13.54 4.48
C ARG A 50 -1.26 12.18 4.92
N ASN A 51 -1.24 11.19 4.03
CA ASN A 51 -1.69 9.83 4.31
C ASN A 51 -0.83 9.16 5.38
N LEU A 52 0.49 9.28 5.27
CA LEU A 52 1.43 8.73 6.25
C LEU A 52 1.24 9.36 7.64
N LYS A 53 1.04 10.68 7.71
CA LYS A 53 0.83 11.42 8.96
C LYS A 53 -0.44 10.96 9.70
N SER A 54 -1.47 10.55 8.99
CA SER A 54 -2.72 10.05 9.59
C SER A 54 -2.63 8.61 10.10
N ASN A 55 -1.59 7.87 9.74
CA ASN A 55 -1.39 6.48 10.14
C ASN A 55 -0.97 6.36 11.61
N SER A 56 -1.59 5.45 12.36
CA SER A 56 -1.26 5.19 13.77
C SER A 56 0.22 4.80 13.98
N GLY A 57 0.81 4.08 13.02
CA GLY A 57 2.22 3.68 13.04
C GLY A 57 3.22 4.79 12.69
N SER A 58 2.77 5.99 12.31
CA SER A 58 3.66 7.09 11.87
C SER A 58 4.64 7.56 12.95
N LYS A 59 4.30 7.39 14.21
CA LYS A 59 5.13 7.72 15.38
C LYS A 59 6.09 6.60 15.80
N THR A 60 6.07 5.46 15.11
CA THR A 60 6.97 4.34 15.41
C THR A 60 8.25 4.52 14.59
N ALA A 61 9.38 4.74 15.26
CA ALA A 61 10.69 4.95 14.63
C ALA A 61 11.23 3.68 13.96
N GLY A 62 11.96 3.85 12.87
CA GLY A 62 12.80 2.82 12.25
C GLY A 62 14.13 2.62 12.98
N THR A 63 15.17 2.22 12.24
CA THR A 63 16.54 2.06 12.75
C THR A 63 17.24 3.41 12.98
N ASP A 64 16.79 4.46 12.30
CA ASP A 64 17.35 5.82 12.40
C ASP A 64 16.75 6.67 13.53
N GLY A 65 15.81 6.12 14.29
CA GLY A 65 15.15 6.82 15.38
C GLY A 65 14.14 7.88 14.95
N MET A 66 14.01 8.18 13.65
CA MET A 66 13.15 9.22 13.12
C MET A 66 11.68 8.78 13.04
N THR A 67 10.79 9.74 13.24
CA THR A 67 9.33 9.60 13.19
C THR A 67 8.71 10.65 12.27
N ILE A 68 7.39 10.63 12.13
CA ILE A 68 6.67 11.66 11.38
C ILE A 68 6.79 13.05 12.04
N ASP A 69 7.05 13.12 13.34
CA ASP A 69 7.15 14.39 14.06
C ASP A 69 8.44 15.14 13.67
N ASP A 70 9.49 14.42 13.26
CA ASP A 70 10.72 15.01 12.72
C ASP A 70 10.48 15.62 11.32
N ILE A 71 9.71 14.92 10.46
CA ILE A 71 9.35 15.44 9.13
C ILE A 71 8.43 16.65 9.22
N LYS A 72 7.57 16.73 10.23
CA LYS A 72 6.67 17.90 10.41
C LYS A 72 7.38 19.24 10.58
N GLN A 73 8.66 19.24 10.95
CA GLN A 73 9.46 20.45 11.13
C GLN A 73 9.94 21.03 9.78
N LEU A 74 9.86 20.22 8.72
CA LEU A 74 10.29 20.61 7.39
C LEU A 74 9.16 21.28 6.61
N SER A 75 9.52 22.18 5.71
CA SER A 75 8.61 22.73 4.71
C SER A 75 8.23 21.69 3.66
N ASN A 76 7.11 21.90 2.98
CA ASN A 76 6.70 21.00 1.88
C ASN A 76 7.79 20.94 0.78
N ALA A 77 8.46 22.03 0.48
CA ALA A 77 9.53 22.08 -0.51
C ALA A 77 10.72 21.18 -0.13
N GLU A 78 11.13 21.18 1.14
CA GLU A 78 12.20 20.33 1.65
C GLU A 78 11.79 18.84 1.62
N ILE A 79 10.56 18.51 1.99
CA ILE A 79 10.03 17.14 1.90
C ILE A 79 10.06 16.67 0.45
N VAL A 80 9.59 17.49 -0.48
CA VAL A 80 9.55 17.15 -1.91
C VAL A 80 10.97 16.97 -2.46
N ALA A 81 11.91 17.85 -2.13
CA ALA A 81 13.29 17.73 -2.55
C ALA A 81 13.94 16.44 -2.05
N THR A 82 13.77 16.10 -0.76
CA THR A 82 14.32 14.89 -0.15
C THR A 82 13.75 13.61 -0.79
N VAL A 83 12.44 13.58 -1.07
CA VAL A 83 11.83 12.40 -1.73
C VAL A 83 12.32 12.27 -3.17
N ARG A 84 12.42 13.37 -3.93
CA ARG A 84 12.95 13.35 -5.31
C ARG A 84 14.41 12.90 -5.37
N GLU A 85 15.24 13.37 -4.45
CA GLU A 85 16.61 12.90 -4.31
C GLU A 85 16.66 11.38 -4.02
N SER A 86 15.84 10.93 -3.09
CA SER A 86 15.71 9.51 -2.78
C SER A 86 15.27 8.69 -4.00
N LEU A 87 14.30 9.16 -4.78
CA LEU A 87 13.83 8.46 -5.99
C LEU A 87 14.89 8.38 -7.09
N SER A 88 15.82 9.35 -7.17
CA SER A 88 16.88 9.34 -8.19
C SER A 88 17.98 8.31 -7.90
N ASN A 89 18.26 8.04 -6.63
CA ASN A 89 19.28 7.07 -6.19
C ASN A 89 18.82 6.39 -4.90
N TYR A 90 17.77 5.55 -5.01
CA TYR A 90 17.14 4.95 -3.84
C TYR A 90 18.06 3.93 -3.17
N ARG A 91 18.40 4.20 -1.91
CA ARG A 91 19.15 3.31 -1.02
C ARG A 91 18.36 3.10 0.26
N PRO A 92 17.54 2.03 0.33
CA PRO A 92 16.72 1.76 1.52
C PRO A 92 17.60 1.53 2.74
N LYS A 93 17.17 2.07 3.87
CA LYS A 93 17.80 1.79 5.16
C LYS A 93 17.37 0.41 5.66
N SER A 94 18.18 -0.19 6.54
CA SER A 94 17.81 -1.44 7.21
C SER A 94 16.53 -1.27 8.02
N VAL A 95 15.69 -2.32 8.08
CA VAL A 95 14.46 -2.31 8.85
C VAL A 95 14.73 -2.66 10.32
N ARG A 96 14.04 -2.00 11.25
CA ARG A 96 14.06 -2.38 12.66
C ARG A 96 13.18 -3.60 12.88
N ARG A 97 13.77 -4.70 13.31
CA ARG A 97 13.03 -5.95 13.59
C ARG A 97 12.40 -5.89 14.99
N VAL A 98 11.11 -6.14 15.06
CA VAL A 98 10.33 -6.29 16.29
C VAL A 98 9.60 -7.62 16.26
N PHE A 99 9.49 -8.29 17.40
CA PHE A 99 8.76 -9.55 17.50
C PHE A 99 7.40 -9.29 18.11
N ILE A 100 6.34 -9.77 17.44
CA ILE A 100 4.95 -9.66 17.90
C ILE A 100 4.40 -11.05 18.21
N PRO A 101 3.65 -11.21 19.32
CA PRO A 101 2.99 -12.48 19.62
C PRO A 101 2.03 -12.89 18.49
N LYS A 102 2.04 -14.16 18.13
CA LYS A 102 1.05 -14.72 17.22
C LYS A 102 -0.21 -15.08 18.01
N ALA A 103 -1.35 -14.56 17.61
CA ALA A 103 -2.62 -14.84 18.28
C ALA A 103 -2.86 -16.35 18.39
N GLY A 104 -3.20 -16.84 19.59
CA GLY A 104 -3.47 -18.25 19.89
C GLY A 104 -2.23 -19.17 19.91
N SER A 105 -1.03 -18.63 20.09
CA SER A 105 0.22 -19.41 20.11
C SER A 105 1.30 -18.67 20.88
N ASP A 106 2.19 -19.39 21.56
CA ASP A 106 3.39 -18.84 22.22
C ASP A 106 4.50 -18.42 21.24
N LYS A 107 4.26 -18.61 19.93
CA LYS A 107 5.23 -18.25 18.89
C LYS A 107 5.21 -16.76 18.60
N MET A 108 6.40 -16.21 18.42
CA MET A 108 6.60 -14.82 17.98
C MET A 108 6.77 -14.76 16.46
N ARG A 109 6.21 -13.70 15.84
CA ARG A 109 6.46 -13.40 14.42
C ARG A 109 7.32 -12.14 14.30
N PRO A 110 8.35 -12.15 13.45
CA PRO A 110 9.13 -10.95 13.19
C PRO A 110 8.32 -9.95 12.37
N LEU A 111 8.40 -8.68 12.72
CA LEU A 111 7.89 -7.55 11.95
C LEU A 111 9.03 -6.59 11.65
N GLY A 112 9.23 -6.23 10.39
CA GLY A 112 10.18 -5.21 9.98
C GLY A 112 9.52 -3.83 9.96
N ILE A 113 10.11 -2.86 10.66
CA ILE A 113 9.67 -1.47 10.68
C ILE A 113 10.65 -0.64 9.86
N PRO A 114 10.29 -0.18 8.65
CA PRO A 114 11.15 0.67 7.84
C PRO A 114 11.30 2.07 8.44
N CYS A 115 12.36 2.78 8.07
CA CYS A 115 12.53 4.18 8.42
C CYS A 115 11.42 5.05 7.86
N ILE A 116 11.14 6.19 8.49
CA ILE A 116 9.99 7.03 8.14
C ILE A 116 10.09 7.58 6.72
N TRP A 117 11.28 7.92 6.24
CA TRP A 117 11.53 8.37 4.87
C TRP A 117 11.29 7.26 3.85
N ASP A 118 11.74 6.04 4.13
CA ASP A 118 11.45 4.88 3.27
C ASP A 118 9.94 4.62 3.17
N ARG A 119 9.21 4.76 4.29
CA ARG A 119 7.74 4.65 4.29
C ARG A 119 7.07 5.75 3.46
N LEU A 120 7.64 6.97 3.45
CA LEU A 120 7.11 8.05 2.62
C LEU A 120 7.32 7.76 1.13
N VAL A 121 8.51 7.29 0.75
CA VAL A 121 8.79 6.87 -0.63
C VAL A 121 7.88 5.71 -1.05
N GLN A 122 7.72 4.70 -0.19
CA GLN A 122 6.81 3.58 -0.43
C GLN A 122 5.36 4.05 -0.61
N GLN A 123 4.90 5.02 0.17
CA GLN A 123 3.57 5.59 0.05
C GLN A 123 3.39 6.35 -1.28
N CYS A 124 4.41 7.08 -1.74
CA CYS A 124 4.37 7.75 -3.04
C CYS A 124 4.24 6.75 -4.20
N ILE A 125 4.96 5.64 -4.12
CA ILE A 125 4.91 4.56 -5.11
C ILE A 125 3.55 3.85 -5.06
N LEU A 126 3.09 3.50 -3.86
CA LEU A 126 1.82 2.79 -3.65
C LEU A 126 0.65 3.52 -4.28
N GLN A 127 0.53 4.84 -4.07
CA GLN A 127 -0.58 5.65 -4.59
C GLN A 127 -0.69 5.62 -6.11
N VAL A 128 0.42 5.51 -6.80
CA VAL A 128 0.46 5.44 -8.27
C VAL A 128 0.26 4.00 -8.77
N LEU A 129 0.79 3.00 -8.08
CA LEU A 129 0.66 1.60 -8.49
C LEU A 129 -0.71 1.00 -8.16
N GLU A 130 -1.34 1.43 -7.08
CA GLU A 130 -2.64 0.89 -6.66
C GLU A 130 -3.72 1.00 -7.76
N PRO A 131 -3.98 2.16 -8.38
CA PRO A 131 -4.95 2.27 -9.46
C PRO A 131 -4.55 1.48 -10.72
N ILE A 132 -3.26 1.26 -10.95
CA ILE A 132 -2.77 0.43 -12.07
C ILE A 132 -3.00 -1.06 -11.81
N CYS A 133 -2.80 -1.51 -10.59
CA CYS A 133 -2.92 -2.93 -10.21
C CYS A 133 -4.37 -3.36 -10.00
N GLU A 134 -5.21 -2.47 -9.47
CA GLU A 134 -6.59 -2.78 -9.07
C GLU A 134 -7.44 -3.42 -10.18
N PRO A 135 -7.47 -2.93 -11.44
CA PRO A 135 -8.25 -3.56 -12.49
C PRO A 135 -7.71 -4.91 -12.95
N LYS A 136 -6.47 -5.26 -12.61
CA LYS A 136 -5.82 -6.54 -12.97
C LYS A 136 -6.04 -7.64 -11.95
N PHE A 137 -6.49 -7.30 -10.75
CA PHE A 137 -6.76 -8.30 -9.73
C PHE A 137 -8.00 -9.13 -10.07
N HIS A 138 -7.90 -10.43 -9.80
CA HIS A 138 -9.03 -11.32 -9.98
C HIS A 138 -10.25 -10.86 -9.15
N ASN A 139 -11.46 -11.02 -9.69
CA ASN A 139 -12.69 -10.55 -9.05
C ASN A 139 -12.94 -11.13 -7.66
N HIS A 140 -12.39 -12.30 -7.36
CA HIS A 140 -12.51 -12.97 -6.06
C HIS A 140 -11.26 -12.80 -5.16
N SER A 141 -10.38 -11.85 -5.49
CA SER A 141 -9.34 -11.38 -4.57
C SER A 141 -9.94 -10.32 -3.64
N TYR A 142 -9.88 -10.56 -2.32
CA TYR A 142 -10.55 -9.72 -1.32
C TYR A 142 -9.57 -9.07 -0.33
N GLY A 143 -8.36 -9.60 -0.20
CA GLY A 143 -7.39 -9.11 0.78
C GLY A 143 -6.79 -7.76 0.38
N PHE A 144 -6.75 -6.82 1.32
CA PHE A 144 -6.09 -5.51 1.19
C PHE A 144 -6.54 -4.65 0.00
N ARG A 145 -7.74 -4.86 -0.51
CA ARG A 145 -8.31 -4.09 -1.62
C ARG A 145 -9.37 -3.12 -1.14
N ALA A 146 -9.44 -1.94 -1.76
CA ALA A 146 -10.48 -0.97 -1.52
C ALA A 146 -11.87 -1.57 -1.82
N ASN A 147 -12.87 -1.21 -1.01
CA ASN A 147 -14.26 -1.70 -1.13
C ASN A 147 -14.42 -3.23 -1.10
N ARG A 148 -13.43 -3.96 -0.60
CA ARG A 148 -13.46 -5.41 -0.37
C ARG A 148 -13.30 -5.69 1.12
N SER A 149 -13.89 -6.80 1.58
CA SER A 149 -13.83 -7.18 2.99
C SER A 149 -13.88 -8.71 3.17
N ALA A 150 -13.51 -9.18 4.35
CA ALA A 150 -13.66 -10.58 4.72
C ALA A 150 -15.11 -11.06 4.58
N HIS A 151 -16.11 -10.20 4.88
CA HIS A 151 -17.53 -10.55 4.72
C HIS A 151 -17.89 -10.84 3.25
N HIS A 152 -17.33 -10.09 2.29
CA HIS A 152 -17.54 -10.37 0.87
C HIS A 152 -16.93 -11.72 0.47
N ALA A 153 -15.75 -12.06 1.01
CA ALA A 153 -15.14 -13.37 0.77
C ALA A 153 -15.99 -14.50 1.33
N VAL A 154 -16.45 -14.39 2.59
CA VAL A 154 -17.33 -15.38 3.23
C VAL A 154 -18.65 -15.54 2.46
N SER A 155 -19.29 -14.43 2.08
CA SER A 155 -20.52 -14.46 1.28
C SER A 155 -20.32 -15.19 -0.05
N ARG A 156 -19.17 -14.97 -0.72
CA ARG A 156 -18.86 -15.67 -1.96
C ARG A 156 -18.68 -17.18 -1.74
N VAL A 157 -17.96 -17.58 -0.70
CA VAL A 157 -17.79 -19.00 -0.34
C VAL A 157 -19.15 -19.65 -0.05
N THR A 158 -19.99 -18.98 0.74
CA THR A 158 -21.36 -19.46 1.04
C THR A 158 -22.18 -19.65 -0.24
N THR A 159 -22.09 -18.71 -1.19
CA THR A 159 -22.76 -18.83 -2.49
C THR A 159 -22.26 -20.04 -3.29
N LEU A 160 -20.95 -20.27 -3.32
CA LEU A 160 -20.36 -21.39 -4.05
C LEU A 160 -20.80 -22.75 -3.46
N ILE A 161 -20.87 -22.86 -2.15
CA ILE A 161 -21.32 -24.09 -1.47
C ILE A 161 -22.81 -24.31 -1.70
N ASN A 162 -23.65 -23.31 -1.44
CA ASN A 162 -25.11 -23.50 -1.41
C ASN A 162 -25.73 -23.52 -2.81
N LEU A 163 -25.27 -22.68 -3.73
CA LEU A 163 -25.88 -22.56 -5.06
C LEU A 163 -25.12 -23.33 -6.13
N SER A 164 -23.79 -23.35 -6.09
CA SER A 164 -22.97 -24.03 -7.11
C SER A 164 -22.61 -25.46 -6.72
N LYS A 165 -23.05 -25.93 -5.53
CA LYS A 165 -22.85 -27.29 -5.02
C LYS A 165 -21.38 -27.77 -5.01
N TYR A 166 -20.44 -26.87 -4.79
CA TYR A 166 -19.05 -27.25 -4.56
C TYR A 166 -18.92 -27.96 -3.19
N HIS A 167 -18.24 -29.09 -3.14
CA HIS A 167 -18.09 -29.90 -1.93
C HIS A 167 -16.63 -29.97 -1.44
N TYR A 168 -15.68 -29.47 -2.20
CA TYR A 168 -14.28 -29.52 -1.85
C TYR A 168 -13.75 -28.11 -1.68
N CYS A 169 -12.92 -27.93 -0.65
CA CYS A 169 -12.18 -26.70 -0.39
C CYS A 169 -10.68 -27.03 -0.37
N VAL A 170 -9.91 -26.32 -1.20
CA VAL A 170 -8.44 -26.40 -1.18
C VAL A 170 -7.92 -25.17 -0.47
N ASP A 171 -7.25 -25.36 0.66
CA ASP A 171 -6.51 -24.33 1.37
C ASP A 171 -5.06 -24.36 0.94
N ALA A 172 -4.57 -23.28 0.31
CA ALA A 172 -3.22 -23.17 -0.18
C ALA A 172 -2.57 -21.88 0.33
N VAL A 173 -1.45 -22.02 1.00
CA VAL A 173 -0.65 -20.90 1.54
C VAL A 173 0.69 -20.86 0.83
N SER A 174 0.99 -19.74 0.18
CA SER A 174 2.16 -19.58 -0.70
C SER A 174 3.49 -19.92 -0.03
N TYR A 175 3.70 -19.47 1.20
CA TYR A 175 4.95 -19.75 1.92
C TYR A 175 5.07 -21.16 2.50
N THR A 176 3.99 -21.94 2.54
CA THR A 176 3.99 -23.34 3.02
C THR A 176 3.83 -24.34 1.88
N HIS A 177 3.09 -24.01 0.84
CA HIS A 177 2.71 -24.92 -0.24
C HIS A 177 3.38 -24.57 -1.58
N LEU A 178 3.74 -23.31 -1.80
CA LEU A 178 4.36 -22.81 -3.05
C LEU A 178 5.85 -22.48 -2.90
N ARG A 179 6.51 -23.05 -1.93
CA ARG A 179 7.95 -22.90 -1.66
C ARG A 179 8.87 -23.44 -2.76
N ALA A 180 8.34 -23.68 -3.93
CA ALA A 180 9.02 -24.47 -4.97
C ALA A 180 10.27 -23.83 -5.58
N HIS A 181 10.63 -22.59 -5.30
CA HIS A 181 11.76 -21.91 -5.90
C HIS A 181 12.40 -20.85 -5.00
N GLU A 182 12.70 -21.19 -3.75
CA GLU A 182 13.79 -20.48 -3.09
C GLU A 182 15.06 -20.94 -3.78
N THR A 183 15.78 -20.01 -4.42
CA THR A 183 17.13 -20.25 -4.95
C THR A 183 17.98 -20.88 -3.85
N PRO A 184 18.68 -21.99 -4.13
CA PRO A 184 19.65 -22.52 -3.18
C PRO A 184 20.70 -21.44 -2.92
N GLU A 185 21.09 -21.30 -1.65
CA GLU A 185 22.19 -20.43 -1.21
C GLU A 185 23.50 -20.75 -1.94
#